data_d4d0af16241af34a8173fbcac030251a
#
_entry.id   d4d0af16241af34a8173fbcac030251a
#
_cell.length_a   1.000
_cell.length_b   1.000
_cell.length_c   1.000
_cell.angle_alpha   90.00
_cell.angle_beta   90.00
_cell.angle_gamma   90.00
#
_symmetry.space_group_name_H-M   'P 1'
#
loop_
_entity.id
_entity.type
_entity.pdbx_description
1 polymer ?
#
loop_
_entity_poly.entity_id
_entity_poly.type
_entity_poly.pdbx_seq_one_letter_code
_entity_poly.pdbx_strand_id
1 'polypeptide(L)'
;MGINPDREKKYKFSKPYTFSSAVLVIRENEKDIKDFDDVKGKKLAQTFTSNYGKLAKDKGADITKVDGFNQSMDLLLSKRVDGTFNDSLSYLDYKKQKPNAKIKAIKGNAEQSKSAFAFSKKVDDETVQKFNDGLKKIEENGELAKIGKKWFGQDVSKSK
;
A
#
# COMPACT_ATOMS: atom_id res chain seq x y z
N MET A 1 4.10 -7.49 -8.33
CA MET A 1 4.00 -6.22 -9.12
C MET A 1 2.54 -5.79 -9.16
N GLY A 2 2.27 -4.49 -8.94
CA GLY A 2 0.91 -3.95 -9.09
C GLY A 2 0.41 -4.04 -10.53
N ILE A 3 -0.82 -4.48 -10.71
CA ILE A 3 -1.48 -4.59 -12.01
C ILE A 3 -2.00 -3.21 -12.43
N ASN A 4 -1.73 -2.82 -13.65
CA ASN A 4 -2.36 -1.67 -14.29
C ASN A 4 -2.35 -1.84 -15.82
N PRO A 5 -3.17 -1.08 -16.58
CA PRO A 5 -3.33 -1.25 -18.03
C PRO A 5 -2.01 -1.16 -18.83
N ASP A 6 -1.09 -0.27 -18.42
CA ASP A 6 0.19 -0.12 -19.15
C ASP A 6 1.13 -1.31 -18.92
N ARG A 7 1.08 -1.91 -17.75
CA ARG A 7 1.83 -3.12 -17.42
C ARG A 7 1.22 -4.36 -18.07
N GLU A 8 -0.10 -4.44 -18.17
CA GLU A 8 -0.79 -5.54 -18.86
C GLU A 8 -0.45 -5.60 -20.36
N LYS A 9 -0.13 -4.47 -20.98
CA LYS A 9 0.39 -4.44 -22.36
C LYS A 9 1.77 -5.09 -22.48
N LYS A 10 2.60 -5.03 -21.44
CA LYS A 10 4.01 -5.47 -21.45
C LYS A 10 4.22 -6.86 -20.84
N TYR A 11 3.37 -7.26 -19.92
CA TYR A 11 3.52 -8.49 -19.13
C TYR A 11 2.25 -9.32 -19.15
N LYS A 12 2.41 -10.63 -18.95
CA LYS A 12 1.32 -11.51 -18.50
C LYS A 12 1.33 -11.52 -16.98
N PHE A 13 0.17 -11.54 -16.36
CA PHE A 13 0.05 -11.58 -14.91
C PHE A 13 -0.55 -12.89 -14.43
N SER A 14 -0.08 -13.36 -13.28
CA SER A 14 -0.77 -14.38 -12.52
C SER A 14 -2.11 -13.85 -11.98
N LYS A 15 -2.88 -14.73 -11.37
CA LYS A 15 -3.96 -14.35 -10.45
C LYS A 15 -3.40 -13.41 -9.35
N PRO A 16 -4.12 -12.37 -8.94
CA PRO A 16 -3.70 -11.54 -7.82
C PRO A 16 -3.56 -12.36 -6.53
N TYR A 17 -2.53 -12.06 -5.75
CA TYR A 17 -2.29 -12.73 -4.46
C TYR A 17 -2.17 -11.76 -3.29
N THR A 18 -2.08 -10.45 -3.55
CA THR A 18 -2.01 -9.42 -2.52
C THR A 18 -2.86 -8.22 -2.92
N PHE A 19 -3.62 -7.72 -1.96
CA PHE A 19 -4.49 -6.55 -2.12
C PHE A 19 -4.06 -5.47 -1.15
N SER A 20 -3.94 -4.23 -1.63
CA SER A 20 -3.57 -3.08 -0.86
C SER A 20 -4.40 -1.85 -1.24
N SER A 21 -4.38 -0.83 -0.40
CA SER A 21 -5.08 0.43 -0.64
C SER A 21 -4.18 1.59 -0.28
N ALA A 22 -4.41 2.74 -0.89
CA ALA A 22 -3.87 3.99 -0.38
C ALA A 22 -4.41 4.26 1.02
N VAL A 23 -3.55 4.66 1.92
CA VAL A 23 -3.91 5.11 3.27
C VAL A 23 -3.26 6.44 3.57
N LEU A 24 -3.93 7.24 4.37
CA LEU A 24 -3.36 8.43 4.99
C LEU A 24 -2.95 8.09 6.41
N VAL A 25 -1.65 8.09 6.68
CA VAL A 25 -1.11 7.83 8.00
C VAL A 25 -0.94 9.15 8.74
N ILE A 26 -1.54 9.24 9.91
CA ILE A 26 -1.53 10.41 10.80
C ILE A 26 -1.20 9.98 12.22
N ARG A 27 -0.95 10.96 13.11
CA ARG A 27 -0.81 10.67 14.54
C ARG A 27 -2.11 10.13 15.12
N GLU A 28 -2.00 9.25 16.10
CA GLU A 28 -3.15 8.59 16.74
C GLU A 28 -4.12 9.60 17.38
N ASN A 29 -3.59 10.68 17.97
CA ASN A 29 -4.36 11.74 18.62
C ASN A 29 -4.82 12.87 17.68
N GLU A 30 -4.59 12.75 16.37
CA GLU A 30 -5.07 13.71 15.37
C GLU A 30 -6.61 13.64 15.26
N LYS A 31 -7.28 14.80 15.35
CA LYS A 31 -8.74 14.91 15.36
C LYS A 31 -9.31 15.69 14.18
N ASP A 32 -8.49 16.53 13.55
CA ASP A 32 -8.94 17.45 12.50
C ASP A 32 -8.89 16.78 11.11
N ILE A 33 -8.08 15.73 10.95
CA ILE A 33 -7.96 14.98 9.71
C ILE A 33 -8.77 13.68 9.85
N LYS A 34 -9.89 13.59 9.12
CA LYS A 34 -10.83 12.45 9.16
C LYS A 34 -10.88 11.70 7.83
N ASP A 35 -10.55 12.37 6.74
CA ASP A 35 -10.50 11.78 5.40
C ASP A 35 -9.34 12.38 4.56
N PHE A 36 -9.25 11.94 3.30
CA PHE A 36 -8.20 12.38 2.38
C PHE A 36 -8.33 13.87 1.96
N ASP A 37 -9.50 14.46 2.02
CA ASP A 37 -9.72 15.84 1.63
C ASP A 37 -9.31 16.84 2.71
N ASP A 38 -9.24 16.41 3.95
CA ASP A 38 -8.83 17.25 5.10
C ASP A 38 -7.34 17.63 5.08
N VAL A 39 -6.56 17.09 4.15
CA VAL A 39 -5.12 17.40 4.04
C VAL A 39 -4.83 18.71 3.32
N LYS A 40 -5.82 19.39 2.78
CA LYS A 40 -5.65 20.70 2.12
C LYS A 40 -4.97 21.68 3.06
N GLY A 41 -3.83 22.23 2.65
CA GLY A 41 -3.02 23.15 3.45
C GLY A 41 -2.26 22.50 4.62
N LYS A 42 -2.35 21.18 4.80
CA LYS A 42 -1.56 20.43 5.80
C LYS A 42 -0.22 20.02 5.23
N LYS A 43 0.79 19.86 6.09
CA LYS A 43 2.12 19.39 5.69
C LYS A 43 2.16 17.87 5.62
N LEU A 44 2.44 17.32 4.46
CA LEU A 44 2.59 15.88 4.27
C LEU A 44 4.01 15.53 3.83
N ALA A 45 4.59 14.51 4.45
CA ALA A 45 5.86 13.94 4.02
C ALA A 45 5.60 12.98 2.85
N GLN A 46 6.24 13.21 1.69
CA GLN A 46 6.03 12.40 0.50
C GLN A 46 7.32 12.20 -0.30
N THR A 47 7.44 11.04 -0.91
CA THR A 47 8.41 10.81 -1.99
C THR A 47 7.90 11.50 -3.24
N PHE A 48 8.65 12.47 -3.76
CA PHE A 48 8.18 13.41 -4.78
C PHE A 48 7.70 12.74 -6.09
N THR A 49 8.34 11.64 -6.48
CA THR A 49 8.05 10.91 -7.74
C THR A 49 7.03 9.79 -7.59
N SER A 50 6.47 9.60 -6.41
CA SER A 50 5.50 8.53 -6.16
C SER A 50 4.07 8.95 -6.55
N ASN A 51 3.22 7.94 -6.83
CA ASN A 51 1.78 8.16 -7.01
C ASN A 51 1.14 8.82 -5.77
N TYR A 52 1.66 8.55 -4.58
CA TYR A 52 1.19 9.14 -3.33
C TYR A 52 1.61 10.61 -3.19
N GLY A 53 2.79 10.98 -3.68
CA GLY A 53 3.21 12.37 -3.78
C GLY A 53 2.29 13.17 -4.72
N LYS A 54 1.93 12.57 -5.85
CA LYS A 54 0.94 13.15 -6.76
C LYS A 54 -0.43 13.29 -6.09
N LEU A 55 -0.90 12.25 -5.40
CA LEU A 55 -2.18 12.29 -4.66
C LEU A 55 -2.20 13.43 -3.63
N ALA A 56 -1.14 13.57 -2.83
CA ALA A 56 -1.01 14.64 -1.84
C ALA A 56 -1.10 16.04 -2.48
N LYS A 57 -0.40 16.23 -3.61
CA LYS A 57 -0.43 17.47 -4.37
C LYS A 57 -1.82 17.77 -4.93
N ASP A 58 -2.48 16.77 -5.53
CA ASP A 58 -3.83 16.89 -6.10
C ASP A 58 -4.86 17.23 -5.00
N LYS A 59 -4.64 16.81 -3.76
CA LYS A 59 -5.46 17.15 -2.58
C LYS A 59 -5.09 18.50 -1.95
N GLY A 60 -4.12 19.21 -2.49
CA GLY A 60 -3.72 20.55 -2.01
C GLY A 60 -2.90 20.59 -0.74
N ALA A 61 -2.19 19.50 -0.43
CA ALA A 61 -1.26 19.46 0.69
C ALA A 61 0.07 20.15 0.38
N ASP A 62 0.71 20.69 1.41
CA ASP A 62 2.08 21.16 1.37
C ASP A 62 3.04 19.97 1.51
N ILE A 63 3.90 19.74 0.52
CA ILE A 63 4.75 18.55 0.48
C ILE A 63 6.12 18.83 1.07
N THR A 64 6.45 18.07 2.11
CA THR A 64 7.82 17.92 2.60
C THR A 64 8.44 16.69 1.94
N LYS A 65 9.50 16.91 1.14
CA LYS A 65 10.17 15.82 0.42
C LYS A 65 10.93 14.91 1.38
N VAL A 66 10.75 13.60 1.19
CA VAL A 66 11.48 12.54 1.89
C VAL A 66 11.91 11.45 0.92
N ASP A 67 12.85 10.61 1.35
CA ASP A 67 13.37 9.51 0.53
C ASP A 67 12.61 8.19 0.73
N GLY A 68 11.82 8.07 1.82
CA GLY A 68 11.06 6.85 2.08
C GLY A 68 10.13 6.93 3.28
N PHE A 69 9.40 5.84 3.51
CA PHE A 69 8.35 5.76 4.52
C PHE A 69 8.87 5.94 5.95
N ASN A 70 10.03 5.38 6.29
CA ASN A 70 10.59 5.52 7.64
C ASN A 70 10.88 6.99 7.98
N GLN A 71 11.44 7.75 7.04
CA GLN A 71 11.67 9.17 7.23
C GLN A 71 10.35 9.95 7.36
N SER A 72 9.31 9.55 6.62
CA SER A 72 7.95 10.12 6.80
C SER A 72 7.45 9.89 8.23
N MET A 73 7.67 8.71 8.78
CA MET A 73 7.25 8.39 10.15
C MET A 73 8.03 9.18 11.20
N ASP A 74 9.33 9.36 11.01
CA ASP A 74 10.16 10.16 11.92
C ASP A 74 9.69 11.62 11.96
N LEU A 75 9.37 12.21 10.80
CA LEU A 75 8.82 13.56 10.72
C LEU A 75 7.41 13.66 11.33
N LEU A 76 6.57 12.65 11.11
CA LEU A 76 5.22 12.60 11.66
C LEU A 76 5.21 12.51 13.19
N LEU A 77 6.00 11.61 13.75
CA LEU A 77 6.12 11.40 15.18
C LEU A 77 6.79 12.58 15.89
N SER A 78 7.73 13.27 15.24
CA SER A 78 8.33 14.50 15.73
C SER A 78 7.46 15.76 15.50
N LYS A 79 6.25 15.62 15.00
CA LYS A 79 5.28 16.70 14.73
C LYS A 79 5.74 17.74 13.71
N ARG A 80 6.67 17.37 12.82
CA ARG A 80 7.16 18.24 11.74
C ARG A 80 6.25 18.23 10.52
N VAL A 81 5.48 17.15 10.36
CA VAL A 81 4.42 17.02 9.35
C VAL A 81 3.14 16.50 9.99
N ASP A 82 2.02 16.63 9.28
CA ASP A 82 0.70 16.23 9.76
C ASP A 82 0.31 14.82 9.32
N GLY A 83 0.91 14.31 8.23
CA GLY A 83 0.62 12.99 7.73
C GLY A 83 1.50 12.57 6.55
N THR A 84 1.18 11.41 6.00
CA THR A 84 1.74 10.89 4.75
C THR A 84 0.75 9.94 4.09
N PHE A 85 0.60 10.04 2.76
CA PHE A 85 -0.05 8.99 1.98
C PHE A 85 0.94 7.87 1.67
N ASN A 86 0.51 6.64 1.81
CA ASN A 86 1.30 5.48 1.39
C ASN A 86 0.42 4.27 1.15
N ASP A 87 1.03 3.16 0.79
CA ASP A 87 0.39 1.86 0.66
C ASP A 87 0.06 1.26 2.03
N SER A 88 -1.11 0.63 2.15
CA SER A 88 -1.55 -0.01 3.39
C SER A 88 -0.58 -1.08 3.89
N LEU A 89 0.13 -1.78 3.00
CA LEU A 89 1.12 -2.79 3.37
C LEU A 89 2.34 -2.16 4.05
N SER A 90 2.80 -1.00 3.58
CA SER A 90 3.90 -0.26 4.22
C SER A 90 3.52 0.18 5.63
N TYR A 91 2.29 0.66 5.83
CA TYR A 91 1.77 0.99 7.15
C TYR A 91 1.69 -0.23 8.07
N LEU A 92 1.16 -1.34 7.59
CA LEU A 92 1.00 -2.57 8.38
C LEU A 92 2.36 -3.17 8.77
N ASP A 93 3.31 -3.19 7.85
CA ASP A 93 4.68 -3.65 8.13
C ASP A 93 5.35 -2.78 9.21
N TYR A 94 5.29 -1.47 9.06
CA TYR A 94 5.83 -0.54 10.06
C TYR A 94 5.16 -0.72 11.43
N LYS A 95 3.82 -0.81 11.45
CA LYS A 95 3.06 -0.97 12.70
C LYS A 95 3.37 -2.29 13.38
N LYS A 96 3.65 -3.34 12.60
CA LYS A 96 4.07 -4.63 13.13
C LYS A 96 5.48 -4.59 13.75
N GLN A 97 6.41 -3.89 13.10
CA GLN A 97 7.77 -3.72 13.63
C GLN A 97 7.80 -2.77 14.84
N LYS A 98 6.92 -1.77 14.85
CA LYS A 98 6.81 -0.76 15.92
C LYS A 98 5.37 -0.67 16.45
N PRO A 99 4.89 -1.68 17.18
CA PRO A 99 3.48 -1.75 17.61
C PRO A 99 3.05 -0.61 18.51
N ASN A 100 3.98 -0.01 19.24
CA ASN A 100 3.72 1.11 20.16
C ASN A 100 3.77 2.50 19.46
N ALA A 101 4.06 2.57 18.17
CA ALA A 101 4.04 3.82 17.44
C ALA A 101 2.63 4.45 17.47
N LYS A 102 2.57 5.72 17.88
CA LYS A 102 1.32 6.47 18.07
C LYS A 102 0.77 7.02 16.74
N ILE A 103 0.48 6.12 15.83
CA ILE A 103 -0.04 6.40 14.48
C ILE A 103 -1.30 5.59 14.19
N LYS A 104 -2.13 6.13 13.33
CA LYS A 104 -3.31 5.46 12.76
C LYS A 104 -3.38 5.70 11.25
N ALA A 105 -4.09 4.86 10.54
CA ALA A 105 -4.30 4.97 9.10
C ALA A 105 -5.78 5.23 8.80
N ILE A 106 -6.03 6.23 7.96
CA ILE A 106 -7.34 6.50 7.35
C ILE A 106 -7.34 5.84 5.98
N LYS A 107 -8.37 5.06 5.68
CA LYS A 107 -8.57 4.45 4.37
C LYS A 107 -9.36 5.40 3.47
N GLY A 108 -8.93 5.49 2.22
CA GLY A 108 -9.71 6.18 1.19
C GLY A 108 -10.75 5.28 0.53
N ASN A 109 -11.62 5.86 -0.28
CA ASN A 109 -12.65 5.17 -1.07
C ASN A 109 -12.13 4.68 -2.43
N ALA A 110 -10.82 4.76 -2.69
CA ALA A 110 -10.23 4.30 -3.94
C ALA A 110 -10.26 2.77 -4.05
N GLU A 111 -10.31 2.28 -5.29
CA GLU A 111 -10.21 0.86 -5.56
C GLU A 111 -8.92 0.28 -4.99
N GLN A 112 -8.98 -0.97 -4.54
CA GLN A 112 -7.82 -1.68 -4.07
C GLN A 112 -6.83 -1.95 -5.19
N SER A 113 -5.56 -1.68 -4.93
CA SER A 113 -4.47 -2.14 -5.79
C SER A 113 -4.29 -3.65 -5.67
N LYS A 114 -4.13 -4.30 -6.81
CA LYS A 114 -3.92 -5.74 -6.91
C LYS A 114 -2.48 -6.01 -7.32
N SER A 115 -1.78 -6.86 -6.58
CA SER A 115 -0.43 -7.30 -6.93
C SER A 115 -0.45 -8.75 -7.40
N ALA A 116 0.31 -9.03 -8.45
CA ALA A 116 0.46 -10.34 -9.05
C ALA A 116 1.90 -10.58 -9.50
N PHE A 117 2.23 -11.82 -9.80
CA PHE A 117 3.50 -12.15 -10.45
C PHE A 117 3.42 -11.77 -11.92
N ALA A 118 4.46 -11.12 -12.39
CA ALA A 118 4.57 -10.68 -13.77
C ALA A 118 5.48 -11.63 -14.57
N PHE A 119 5.00 -12.09 -15.70
CA PHE A 119 5.72 -12.94 -16.64
C PHE A 119 6.01 -12.18 -17.93
N SER A 120 7.08 -12.53 -18.61
CA SER A 120 7.31 -12.07 -19.98
C SER A 120 6.14 -12.46 -20.89
N LYS A 121 5.80 -11.64 -21.86
CA LYS A 121 4.81 -11.99 -22.90
C LYS A 121 5.16 -13.27 -23.66
N LYS A 122 6.44 -13.67 -23.67
CA LYS A 122 6.93 -14.90 -24.33
C LYS A 122 6.62 -16.18 -23.55
N VAL A 123 6.30 -16.08 -22.27
CA VAL A 123 5.91 -17.25 -21.46
C VAL A 123 4.57 -17.77 -21.97
N ASP A 124 4.46 -19.08 -22.15
CA ASP A 124 3.23 -19.72 -22.60
C ASP A 124 2.12 -19.62 -21.53
N ASP A 125 0.87 -19.69 -22.00
CA ASP A 125 -0.29 -19.55 -21.11
C ASP A 125 -0.45 -20.76 -20.19
N GLU A 126 0.02 -21.93 -20.59
CA GLU A 126 0.01 -23.15 -19.76
C GLU A 126 0.90 -22.99 -18.53
N THR A 127 2.09 -22.40 -18.67
CA THR A 127 2.99 -22.10 -17.55
C THR A 127 2.33 -21.13 -16.57
N VAL A 128 1.71 -20.06 -17.07
CA VAL A 128 0.98 -19.09 -16.23
C VAL A 128 -0.19 -19.79 -15.49
N GLN A 129 -0.91 -20.68 -16.17
CA GLN A 129 -2.02 -21.42 -15.59
C GLN A 129 -1.56 -22.39 -14.50
N LYS A 130 -0.46 -23.12 -14.69
CA LYS A 130 0.15 -23.97 -13.67
C LYS A 130 0.54 -23.18 -12.42
N PHE A 131 1.07 -21.97 -12.63
CA PHE A 131 1.39 -21.06 -11.53
C PHE A 131 0.13 -20.60 -10.78
N ASN A 132 -0.93 -20.26 -11.51
CA ASN A 132 -2.23 -19.90 -10.92
C ASN A 132 -2.85 -21.05 -10.13
N ASP A 133 -2.72 -22.29 -10.60
CA ASP A 133 -3.18 -23.49 -9.89
C ASP A 133 -2.42 -23.67 -8.56
N GLY A 134 -1.10 -23.38 -8.56
CA GLY A 134 -0.28 -23.35 -7.35
C GLY A 134 -0.74 -22.27 -6.37
N LEU A 135 -0.98 -21.05 -6.85
CA LEU A 135 -1.51 -19.95 -6.03
C LEU A 135 -2.87 -20.31 -5.41
N LYS A 136 -3.75 -20.93 -6.20
CA LYS A 136 -5.06 -21.40 -5.71
C LYS A 136 -4.92 -22.40 -4.57
N LYS A 137 -4.00 -23.35 -4.68
CA LYS A 137 -3.75 -24.34 -3.62
C LYS A 137 -3.32 -23.70 -2.32
N ILE A 138 -2.36 -22.75 -2.35
CA ILE A 138 -1.88 -22.07 -1.14
C ILE A 138 -2.89 -21.05 -0.58
N GLU A 139 -3.83 -20.58 -1.40
CA GLU A 139 -4.99 -19.79 -0.96
C GLU A 139 -5.99 -20.68 -0.21
N GLU A 140 -6.37 -21.81 -0.80
CA GLU A 140 -7.39 -22.74 -0.26
C GLU A 140 -6.91 -23.45 1.01
N ASN A 141 -5.64 -23.81 1.13
CA ASN A 141 -5.08 -24.46 2.32
C ASN A 141 -4.70 -23.48 3.45
N GLY A 142 -4.90 -22.17 3.26
CA GLY A 142 -4.64 -21.14 4.26
C GLY A 142 -3.16 -20.67 4.37
N GLU A 143 -2.25 -21.21 3.59
CA GLU A 143 -0.83 -20.81 3.62
C GLU A 143 -0.65 -19.33 3.24
N LEU A 144 -1.38 -18.85 2.23
CA LEU A 144 -1.29 -17.46 1.79
C LEU A 144 -1.77 -16.49 2.88
N ALA A 145 -2.87 -16.82 3.57
CA ALA A 145 -3.35 -16.05 4.72
C ALA A 145 -2.35 -16.07 5.88
N LYS A 146 -1.71 -17.21 6.14
CA LYS A 146 -0.68 -17.36 7.18
C LYS A 146 0.55 -16.50 6.89
N ILE A 147 1.01 -16.45 5.65
CA ILE A 147 2.10 -15.58 5.21
C ILE A 147 1.71 -14.12 5.43
N GLY A 148 0.52 -13.71 5.02
CA GLY A 148 0.01 -12.35 5.24
C GLY A 148 0.01 -11.97 6.72
N LYS A 149 -0.50 -12.82 7.59
CA LYS A 149 -0.50 -12.61 9.04
C LYS A 149 0.91 -12.53 9.62
N LYS A 150 1.83 -13.36 9.13
CA LYS A 150 3.22 -13.35 9.57
C LYS A 150 3.90 -12.01 9.27
N TRP A 151 3.73 -11.47 8.07
CA TRP A 151 4.48 -10.29 7.62
C TRP A 151 3.75 -8.96 7.85
N PHE A 152 2.42 -8.95 7.78
CA PHE A 152 1.60 -7.74 7.88
C PHE A 152 0.63 -7.71 9.07
N GLY A 153 0.63 -8.77 9.89
CA GLY A 153 -0.28 -8.87 11.03
C GLY A 153 -1.72 -9.23 10.66
N GLN A 154 -2.06 -9.33 9.38
CA GLN A 154 -3.40 -9.68 8.88
C GLN A 154 -3.33 -10.40 7.53
N ASP A 155 -4.43 -11.03 7.14
CA ASP A 155 -4.58 -11.59 5.79
C ASP A 155 -4.75 -10.46 4.77
N VAL A 156 -3.80 -10.36 3.83
CA VAL A 156 -3.78 -9.38 2.73
C VAL A 156 -4.00 -10.04 1.37
N SER A 157 -4.37 -11.32 1.36
CA SER A 157 -4.56 -12.13 0.16
C SER A 157 -5.98 -12.07 -0.42
N LYS A 158 -6.89 -11.35 0.23
CA LYS A 158 -8.28 -11.23 -0.19
C LYS A 158 -8.68 -9.78 -0.41
N SER A 159 -9.48 -9.55 -1.45
CA SER A 159 -10.19 -8.29 -1.63
C SER A 159 -11.20 -8.11 -0.49
N LYS A 160 -11.27 -6.90 0.03
CA LYS A 160 -12.28 -6.49 1.02
C LYS A 160 -13.41 -5.77 0.33
#